data_0be52ab00ebe5cd7b7d32ba6a01d9c4b
#
_entry.id   0be52ab00ebe5cd7b7d32ba6a01d9c4b
#
_cell.length_a   1.000
_cell.length_b   1.000
_cell.length_c   1.000
_cell.angle_alpha   90.00
_cell.angle_beta   90.00
_cell.angle_gamma   90.00
#
_symmetry.space_group_name_H-M   'P 1'
#
loop_
_entity.id
_entity.type
_entity.pdbx_description
1 polymer ?
#
loop_
_entity_poly.entity_id
_entity_poly.type
_entity_poly.pdbx_seq_one_letter_code
_entity_poly.pdbx_strand_id
1 'polypeptide(L)'
;MRAIIAKEAAAVQAIQVNDAFEEAVNLLFNCQGKVVTTGIGKAGYIAHKFAATLSSTGTPAFFIHPAEAGHGDLGMLSDGDCIVTFSTSGKSNEVVEMLQIAQNLGTDSVIGVTSHTESPLRALSHVILDMGPDIEEPCPLKVTPSATIADMLAISDALALTLMEMKSFTTEDYHARHHKGYLGSVTRPARHYDANED
;
A
#
# COMPACT_ATOMS: atom_id res chain seq x y z
N MET A 1 12.07 11.10 -22.88
CA MET A 1 12.37 10.82 -21.48
C MET A 1 11.97 11.96 -20.56
N ARG A 2 12.59 13.17 -20.63
CA ARG A 2 12.28 14.29 -19.70
C ARG A 2 10.77 14.61 -19.60
N ALA A 3 10.07 14.65 -20.75
CA ALA A 3 8.63 14.94 -20.77
C ALA A 3 7.78 13.85 -20.08
N ILE A 4 8.19 12.59 -20.14
CA ILE A 4 7.52 11.48 -19.44
C ILE A 4 7.69 11.66 -17.93
N ILE A 5 8.93 11.83 -17.45
CA ILE A 5 9.22 12.06 -16.03
C ILE A 5 8.47 13.29 -15.49
N ALA A 6 8.42 14.38 -16.27
CA ALA A 6 7.69 15.59 -15.87
C ALA A 6 6.18 15.35 -15.73
N LYS A 7 5.58 14.54 -16.59
CA LYS A 7 4.14 14.20 -16.50
C LYS A 7 3.84 13.31 -15.29
N GLU A 8 4.68 12.31 -15.03
CA GLU A 8 4.55 11.47 -13.83
C GLU A 8 4.70 12.31 -12.55
N ALA A 9 5.71 13.19 -12.49
CA ALA A 9 5.88 14.08 -11.35
C ALA A 9 4.69 15.02 -11.15
N ALA A 10 4.11 15.54 -12.26
CA ALA A 10 2.94 16.40 -12.20
C ALA A 10 1.69 15.65 -11.69
N ALA A 11 1.50 14.37 -12.06
CA ALA A 11 0.43 13.55 -11.57
C ALA A 11 0.54 13.37 -10.03
N VAL A 12 1.72 12.98 -9.55
CA VAL A 12 1.98 12.85 -8.10
C VAL A 12 1.74 14.17 -7.35
N GLN A 13 2.15 15.31 -7.90
CA GLN A 13 1.90 16.62 -7.31
C GLN A 13 0.43 17.02 -7.28
N ALA A 14 -0.39 16.47 -8.18
CA ALA A 14 -1.81 16.74 -8.25
C ALA A 14 -2.66 15.96 -7.22
N ILE A 15 -2.08 14.95 -6.55
CA ILE A 15 -2.77 14.18 -5.51
C ILE A 15 -3.28 15.13 -4.43
N GLN A 16 -4.59 15.09 -4.18
CA GLN A 16 -5.23 15.90 -3.14
C GLN A 16 -5.33 15.11 -1.85
N VAL A 17 -4.42 15.39 -0.92
CA VAL A 17 -4.48 14.81 0.43
C VAL A 17 -5.62 15.48 1.20
N ASN A 18 -6.65 14.72 1.53
CA ASN A 18 -7.86 15.17 2.20
C ASN A 18 -8.19 14.25 3.40
N ASP A 19 -9.33 14.48 4.05
CA ASP A 19 -9.78 13.74 5.24
C ASP A 19 -9.80 12.21 5.03
N ALA A 20 -10.03 11.73 3.80
CA ALA A 20 -10.00 10.30 3.50
C ALA A 20 -8.60 9.68 3.71
N PHE A 21 -7.53 10.45 3.51
CA PHE A 21 -6.16 9.99 3.79
C PHE A 21 -5.93 9.85 5.30
N GLU A 22 -6.43 10.78 6.10
CA GLU A 22 -6.37 10.71 7.56
C GLU A 22 -7.20 9.50 8.07
N GLU A 23 -8.40 9.31 7.53
CA GLU A 23 -9.25 8.17 7.85
C GLU A 23 -8.57 6.84 7.50
N ALA A 24 -7.95 6.73 6.32
CA ALA A 24 -7.21 5.54 5.90
C ALA A 24 -6.04 5.23 6.84
N VAL A 25 -5.25 6.24 7.20
CA VAL A 25 -4.13 6.08 8.14
C VAL A 25 -4.63 5.62 9.50
N ASN A 26 -5.71 6.22 10.02
CA ASN A 26 -6.31 5.84 11.29
C ASN A 26 -6.87 4.40 11.26
N LEU A 27 -7.49 4.00 10.16
CA LEU A 27 -7.96 2.63 9.96
C LEU A 27 -6.80 1.62 10.02
N LEU A 28 -5.70 1.93 9.34
CA LEU A 28 -4.50 1.09 9.35
C LEU A 28 -3.77 1.09 10.69
N PHE A 29 -3.73 2.23 11.38
CA PHE A 29 -3.11 2.35 12.69
C PHE A 29 -3.84 1.52 13.76
N ASN A 30 -5.17 1.49 13.69
CA ASN A 30 -6.04 0.77 14.62
C ASN A 30 -6.30 -0.69 14.18
N CYS A 31 -5.74 -1.15 13.07
CA CYS A 31 -5.88 -2.52 12.59
C CYS A 31 -5.37 -3.52 13.65
N GLN A 32 -6.25 -4.40 14.12
CA GLN A 32 -5.92 -5.39 15.16
C GLN A 32 -5.28 -6.64 14.58
N GLY A 33 -5.49 -6.89 13.31
CA GLY A 33 -4.90 -8.00 12.57
C GLY A 33 -3.69 -7.59 11.73
N LYS A 34 -3.70 -7.96 10.48
CA LYS A 34 -2.67 -7.67 9.49
C LYS A 34 -3.24 -6.77 8.38
N VAL A 35 -2.37 -6.02 7.74
CA VAL A 35 -2.74 -5.30 6.52
C VAL A 35 -2.55 -6.23 5.32
N VAL A 36 -3.64 -6.53 4.66
CA VAL A 36 -3.65 -7.32 3.42
C VAL A 36 -3.65 -6.36 2.24
N THR A 37 -2.68 -6.49 1.36
CA THR A 37 -2.62 -5.65 0.16
C THR A 37 -2.96 -6.46 -1.08
N THR A 38 -3.66 -5.86 -2.04
CA THR A 38 -4.06 -6.57 -3.26
C THR A 38 -4.14 -5.64 -4.47
N GLY A 39 -4.06 -6.22 -5.63
CA GLY A 39 -4.14 -5.56 -6.94
C GLY A 39 -3.69 -6.52 -8.03
N ILE A 40 -4.01 -6.21 -9.28
CA ILE A 40 -3.63 -7.04 -10.42
C ILE A 40 -2.71 -6.28 -11.39
N GLY A 41 -1.82 -7.00 -12.07
CA GLY A 41 -0.87 -6.41 -13.00
C GLY A 41 0.10 -5.42 -12.33
N LYS A 42 0.28 -4.24 -12.90
CA LYS A 42 1.22 -3.23 -12.37
C LYS A 42 0.78 -2.71 -10.99
N ALA A 43 -0.52 -2.53 -10.78
CA ALA A 43 -1.07 -2.18 -9.46
C ALA A 43 -0.78 -3.27 -8.41
N GLY A 44 -0.77 -4.55 -8.80
CA GLY A 44 -0.37 -5.65 -7.94
C GLY A 44 1.09 -5.56 -7.50
N TYR A 45 2.01 -5.11 -8.37
CA TYR A 45 3.40 -4.87 -7.97
C TYR A 45 3.53 -3.74 -6.95
N ILE A 46 2.69 -2.68 -7.05
CA ILE A 46 2.63 -1.63 -6.03
C ILE A 46 2.09 -2.19 -4.71
N ALA A 47 1.02 -2.97 -4.76
CA ALA A 47 0.47 -3.64 -3.58
C ALA A 47 1.50 -4.53 -2.88
N HIS A 48 2.26 -5.30 -3.65
CA HIS A 48 3.38 -6.12 -3.15
C HIS A 48 4.46 -5.28 -2.47
N LYS A 49 4.87 -4.18 -3.12
CA LYS A 49 5.85 -3.23 -2.56
C LYS A 49 5.33 -2.60 -1.28
N PHE A 50 4.06 -2.22 -1.23
CA PHE A 50 3.43 -1.64 -0.05
C PHE A 50 3.45 -2.61 1.13
N ALA A 51 3.04 -3.87 0.93
CA ALA A 51 3.13 -4.91 1.96
C ALA A 51 4.56 -5.07 2.51
N ALA A 52 5.54 -5.09 1.61
CA ALA A 52 6.95 -5.20 2.00
C ALA A 52 7.42 -3.98 2.82
N THR A 53 7.01 -2.77 2.41
CA THR A 53 7.35 -1.53 3.14
C THR A 53 6.70 -1.53 4.52
N LEU A 54 5.39 -1.81 4.63
CA LEU A 54 4.68 -1.90 5.89
C LEU A 54 5.34 -2.88 6.85
N SER A 55 5.63 -4.11 6.38
CA SER A 55 6.27 -5.14 7.20
C SER A 55 7.64 -4.72 7.70
N SER A 56 8.42 -4.02 6.86
CA SER A 56 9.75 -3.54 7.21
C SER A 56 9.74 -2.34 8.15
N THR A 57 8.63 -1.61 8.22
CA THR A 57 8.44 -0.41 9.04
C THR A 57 7.48 -0.62 10.23
N GLY A 58 7.27 -1.87 10.65
CA GLY A 58 6.60 -2.20 11.91
C GLY A 58 5.09 -2.44 11.81
N THR A 59 4.52 -2.49 10.61
CA THR A 59 3.13 -2.88 10.40
C THR A 59 3.05 -4.25 9.73
N PRO A 60 2.56 -5.30 10.41
CA PRO A 60 2.42 -6.63 9.81
C PRO A 60 1.54 -6.57 8.56
N ALA A 61 2.09 -6.98 7.42
CA ALA A 61 1.38 -6.92 6.15
C ALA A 61 1.82 -8.05 5.21
N PHE A 62 0.92 -8.44 4.30
CA PHE A 62 1.23 -9.36 3.22
C PHE A 62 0.35 -9.09 2.00
N PHE A 63 0.77 -9.62 0.86
CA PHE A 63 0.05 -9.48 -0.39
C PHE A 63 -0.73 -10.75 -0.70
N ILE A 64 -1.99 -10.59 -1.17
CA ILE A 64 -2.78 -11.66 -1.79
C ILE A 64 -3.01 -11.32 -3.26
N HIS A 65 -2.69 -12.24 -4.16
CA HIS A 65 -3.02 -12.09 -5.56
C HIS A 65 -4.53 -12.32 -5.77
N PRO A 66 -5.29 -11.36 -6.35
CA PRO A 66 -6.75 -11.46 -6.37
C PRO A 66 -7.27 -12.65 -7.18
N ALA A 67 -6.55 -13.11 -8.20
CA ALA A 67 -6.94 -14.31 -8.94
C ALA A 67 -6.75 -15.62 -8.13
N GLU A 68 -5.76 -15.68 -7.24
CA GLU A 68 -5.52 -16.84 -6.37
C GLU A 68 -6.43 -16.84 -5.13
N ALA A 69 -6.96 -15.66 -4.78
CA ALA A 69 -7.83 -15.46 -3.63
C ALA A 69 -9.03 -16.44 -3.64
N GLY A 70 -9.69 -16.59 -4.80
CA GLY A 70 -10.80 -17.53 -4.99
C GLY A 70 -10.41 -19.01 -4.95
N HIS A 71 -9.11 -19.33 -4.97
CA HIS A 71 -8.58 -20.69 -4.94
C HIS A 71 -8.04 -21.11 -3.57
N GLY A 72 -8.36 -20.33 -2.52
CA GLY A 72 -8.07 -20.69 -1.13
C GLY A 72 -7.19 -19.71 -0.38
N ASP A 73 -6.51 -18.75 -1.05
CA ASP A 73 -5.62 -17.80 -0.39
C ASP A 73 -6.38 -16.85 0.56
N LEU A 74 -7.69 -16.67 0.38
CA LEU A 74 -8.53 -15.95 1.36
C LEU A 74 -8.60 -16.63 2.75
N GLY A 75 -8.18 -17.89 2.85
CA GLY A 75 -7.95 -18.55 4.15
C GLY A 75 -6.84 -17.91 4.99
N MET A 76 -6.04 -17.00 4.42
CA MET A 76 -5.05 -16.19 5.16
C MET A 76 -5.68 -15.00 5.89
N LEU A 77 -6.93 -14.63 5.58
CA LEU A 77 -7.65 -13.55 6.26
C LEU A 77 -8.07 -14.00 7.66
N SER A 78 -8.08 -13.05 8.56
CA SER A 78 -8.49 -13.23 9.96
C SER A 78 -9.32 -12.03 10.40
N ASP A 79 -10.10 -12.20 11.45
CA ASP A 79 -10.83 -11.11 12.08
C ASP A 79 -9.87 -9.97 12.45
N GLY A 80 -10.29 -8.74 12.18
CA GLY A 80 -9.51 -7.54 12.45
C GLY A 80 -8.45 -7.19 11.40
N ASP A 81 -8.34 -7.96 10.31
CA ASP A 81 -7.49 -7.60 9.16
C ASP A 81 -8.09 -6.40 8.39
N CYS A 82 -7.21 -5.60 7.77
CA CYS A 82 -7.57 -4.49 6.92
C CYS A 82 -7.06 -4.73 5.50
N ILE A 83 -7.89 -4.53 4.49
CA ILE A 83 -7.50 -4.72 3.08
C ILE A 83 -7.20 -3.36 2.44
N VAL A 84 -6.06 -3.24 1.75
CA VAL A 84 -5.74 -2.10 0.88
C VAL A 84 -5.64 -2.57 -0.55
N THR A 85 -6.51 -2.03 -1.40
CA THR A 85 -6.68 -2.46 -2.78
C THR A 85 -6.26 -1.39 -3.76
N PHE A 86 -5.42 -1.76 -4.72
CA PHE A 86 -4.96 -0.87 -5.79
C PHE A 86 -5.58 -1.27 -7.13
N SER A 87 -6.39 -0.37 -7.72
CA SER A 87 -6.98 -0.58 -9.03
C SER A 87 -7.33 0.75 -9.68
N THR A 88 -6.63 1.14 -10.75
CA THR A 88 -6.87 2.41 -11.45
C THR A 88 -8.33 2.57 -11.86
N SER A 89 -8.89 1.57 -12.53
CA SER A 89 -10.29 1.59 -12.96
C SER A 89 -11.29 1.24 -11.85
N GLY A 90 -10.84 0.51 -10.81
CA GLY A 90 -11.73 -0.05 -9.80
C GLY A 90 -12.72 -1.11 -10.34
N LYS A 91 -12.46 -1.65 -11.55
CA LYS A 91 -13.37 -2.54 -12.28
C LYS A 91 -12.76 -3.92 -12.60
N SER A 92 -11.55 -4.22 -12.14
CA SER A 92 -10.92 -5.54 -12.35
C SER A 92 -11.77 -6.61 -11.66
N ASN A 93 -12.28 -7.57 -12.44
CA ASN A 93 -13.22 -8.57 -11.93
C ASN A 93 -12.63 -9.37 -10.77
N GLU A 94 -11.38 -9.79 -10.89
CA GLU A 94 -10.67 -10.59 -9.88
C GLU A 94 -10.58 -9.83 -8.54
N VAL A 95 -10.35 -8.51 -8.60
CA VAL A 95 -10.29 -7.65 -7.41
C VAL A 95 -11.68 -7.51 -6.79
N VAL A 96 -12.70 -7.28 -7.61
CA VAL A 96 -14.09 -7.13 -7.15
C VAL A 96 -14.60 -8.41 -6.50
N GLU A 97 -14.37 -9.56 -7.15
CA GLU A 97 -14.76 -10.88 -6.63
C GLU A 97 -14.05 -11.19 -5.31
N MET A 98 -12.73 -10.94 -5.25
CA MET A 98 -11.97 -11.12 -4.02
C MET A 98 -12.56 -10.31 -2.86
N LEU A 99 -12.86 -9.04 -3.08
CA LEU A 99 -13.40 -8.17 -2.03
C LEU A 99 -14.80 -8.61 -1.59
N GLN A 100 -15.66 -9.04 -2.52
CA GLN A 100 -16.99 -9.57 -2.19
C GLN A 100 -16.90 -10.83 -1.32
N ILE A 101 -15.95 -11.73 -1.64
CA ILE A 101 -15.75 -12.95 -0.83
C ILE A 101 -15.18 -12.57 0.54
N ALA A 102 -14.21 -11.64 0.61
CA ALA A 102 -13.62 -11.18 1.86
C ALA A 102 -14.68 -10.56 2.79
N GLN A 103 -15.60 -9.75 2.26
CA GLN A 103 -16.73 -9.20 3.03
C GLN A 103 -17.65 -10.30 3.56
N ASN A 104 -17.94 -11.34 2.77
CA ASN A 104 -18.72 -12.49 3.22
C ASN A 104 -18.02 -13.30 4.32
N LEU A 105 -16.69 -13.20 4.42
CA LEU A 105 -15.88 -13.79 5.49
C LEU A 105 -15.73 -12.85 6.71
N GLY A 106 -16.37 -11.66 6.68
CA GLY A 106 -16.38 -10.72 7.80
C GLY A 106 -15.26 -9.67 7.78
N THR A 107 -14.52 -9.54 6.67
CA THR A 107 -13.50 -8.49 6.52
C THR A 107 -14.15 -7.25 5.93
N ASP A 108 -14.54 -6.31 6.79
CA ASP A 108 -15.23 -5.09 6.38
C ASP A 108 -14.28 -3.88 6.20
N SER A 109 -13.09 -3.89 6.75
CA SER A 109 -12.14 -2.78 6.68
C SER A 109 -11.39 -2.76 5.35
N VAL A 110 -11.92 -2.06 4.35
CA VAL A 110 -11.36 -1.97 2.99
C VAL A 110 -11.01 -0.52 2.63
N ILE A 111 -9.77 -0.29 2.20
CA ILE A 111 -9.28 0.96 1.62
C ILE A 111 -9.06 0.73 0.13
N GLY A 112 -9.74 1.51 -0.72
CA GLY A 112 -9.59 1.46 -2.17
C GLY A 112 -8.76 2.62 -2.69
N VAL A 113 -7.74 2.35 -3.51
CA VAL A 113 -6.95 3.35 -4.24
C VAL A 113 -7.33 3.28 -5.70
N THR A 114 -7.97 4.33 -6.22
CA THR A 114 -8.55 4.34 -7.59
C THR A 114 -8.63 5.75 -8.15
N SER A 115 -8.72 5.88 -9.49
CA SER A 115 -8.95 7.17 -10.15
C SER A 115 -10.35 7.32 -10.73
N HIS A 116 -11.07 6.22 -10.99
CA HIS A 116 -12.41 6.32 -11.59
C HIS A 116 -13.46 6.72 -10.58
N THR A 117 -14.25 7.74 -10.92
CA THR A 117 -15.30 8.30 -10.06
C THR A 117 -16.46 7.34 -9.81
N GLU A 118 -16.67 6.39 -10.74
CA GLU A 118 -17.71 5.35 -10.62
C GLU A 118 -17.08 3.98 -10.87
N SER A 119 -17.05 3.15 -9.84
CA SER A 119 -16.52 1.80 -9.95
C SER A 119 -17.05 0.89 -8.84
N PRO A 120 -17.14 -0.44 -9.07
CA PRO A 120 -17.48 -1.41 -8.03
C PRO A 120 -16.57 -1.32 -6.80
N LEU A 121 -15.28 -1.03 -6.98
CA LEU A 121 -14.34 -0.88 -5.88
C LEU A 121 -14.78 0.19 -4.88
N ARG A 122 -15.34 1.32 -5.35
CA ARG A 122 -15.83 2.38 -4.44
C ARG A 122 -16.95 1.89 -3.54
N ALA A 123 -17.86 1.09 -4.07
CA ALA A 123 -18.97 0.54 -3.30
C ALA A 123 -18.55 -0.55 -2.29
N LEU A 124 -17.40 -1.18 -2.52
CA LEU A 124 -16.83 -2.24 -1.67
C LEU A 124 -15.79 -1.69 -0.68
N SER A 125 -15.50 -0.41 -0.69
CA SER A 125 -14.49 0.21 0.16
C SER A 125 -15.13 1.08 1.24
N HIS A 126 -14.58 1.03 2.45
CA HIS A 126 -14.90 1.96 3.54
C HIS A 126 -14.34 3.34 3.23
N VAL A 127 -13.07 3.38 2.79
CA VAL A 127 -12.35 4.60 2.48
C VAL A 127 -11.84 4.52 1.06
N ILE A 128 -11.97 5.63 0.32
CA ILE A 128 -11.41 5.77 -1.02
C ILE A 128 -10.31 6.83 -1.00
N LEU A 129 -9.13 6.42 -1.38
CA LEU A 129 -8.02 7.31 -1.72
C LEU A 129 -8.09 7.59 -3.22
N ASP A 130 -8.62 8.75 -3.56
CA ASP A 130 -8.83 9.16 -4.94
C ASP A 130 -7.53 9.72 -5.52
N MET A 131 -7.05 9.11 -6.60
CA MET A 131 -5.87 9.59 -7.33
C MET A 131 -6.19 10.79 -8.24
N GLY A 132 -7.49 11.08 -8.43
CA GLY A 132 -7.99 12.06 -9.38
C GLY A 132 -8.44 11.41 -10.70
N PRO A 133 -9.48 11.98 -11.37
CA PRO A 133 -10.10 11.39 -12.56
C PRO A 133 -9.30 11.63 -13.85
N ASP A 134 -8.45 12.65 -13.88
CA ASP A 134 -7.86 13.20 -15.10
C ASP A 134 -6.37 12.88 -15.26
N ILE A 135 -5.92 11.71 -14.77
CA ILE A 135 -4.53 11.30 -14.90
C ILE A 135 -4.24 10.89 -16.34
N GLU A 136 -3.45 11.71 -17.05
CA GLU A 136 -3.02 11.39 -18.41
C GLU A 136 -1.77 10.52 -18.40
N GLU A 137 -1.89 9.30 -18.95
CA GLU A 137 -0.74 8.43 -19.12
C GLU A 137 0.23 9.00 -20.16
N PRO A 138 1.53 9.16 -19.82
CA PRO A 138 2.51 9.78 -20.73
C PRO A 138 2.96 8.88 -21.88
N CYS A 139 2.47 7.66 -21.98
CA CYS A 139 2.85 6.76 -23.05
C CYS A 139 2.27 7.24 -24.41
N PRO A 140 2.96 6.94 -25.54
CA PRO A 140 2.50 7.37 -26.88
C PRO A 140 1.11 6.88 -27.24
N LEU A 141 0.68 5.75 -26.72
CA LEU A 141 -0.65 5.17 -26.92
C LEU A 141 -1.67 5.62 -25.86
N LYS A 142 -1.24 6.40 -24.85
CA LYS A 142 -2.08 6.87 -23.72
C LYS A 142 -2.80 5.76 -22.93
N VAL A 143 -2.29 4.54 -22.96
CA VAL A 143 -2.94 3.37 -22.33
C VAL A 143 -2.02 2.60 -21.38
N THR A 144 -0.69 2.73 -21.51
CA THR A 144 0.22 2.01 -20.61
C THR A 144 0.29 2.72 -19.26
N PRO A 145 -0.14 2.05 -18.17
CA PRO A 145 -0.07 2.63 -16.85
C PRO A 145 1.37 2.98 -16.44
N SER A 146 1.60 4.23 -16.12
CA SER A 146 2.87 4.83 -15.74
C SER A 146 2.63 5.94 -14.72
N ALA A 147 1.92 7.03 -15.09
CA ALA A 147 1.55 8.08 -14.14
C ALA A 147 0.64 7.56 -13.02
N THR A 148 -0.39 6.78 -13.36
CA THR A 148 -1.25 6.16 -12.33
C THR A 148 -0.48 5.22 -11.39
N ILE A 149 0.58 4.57 -11.86
CA ILE A 149 1.43 3.71 -11.03
C ILE A 149 2.35 4.55 -10.13
N ALA A 150 2.85 5.68 -10.62
CA ALA A 150 3.61 6.63 -9.81
C ALA A 150 2.75 7.20 -8.66
N ASP A 151 1.49 7.52 -8.93
CA ASP A 151 0.53 7.98 -7.91
C ASP A 151 0.27 6.90 -6.85
N MET A 152 -0.02 5.66 -7.28
CA MET A 152 -0.20 4.54 -6.35
C MET A 152 1.03 4.33 -5.48
N LEU A 153 2.23 4.42 -6.06
CA LEU A 153 3.48 4.29 -5.33
C LEU A 153 3.62 5.41 -4.28
N ALA A 154 3.41 6.67 -4.68
CA ALA A 154 3.51 7.82 -3.79
C ALA A 154 2.51 7.73 -2.62
N ILE A 155 1.25 7.36 -2.89
CA ILE A 155 0.22 7.13 -1.87
C ILE A 155 0.64 6.01 -0.91
N SER A 156 1.11 4.89 -1.45
CA SER A 156 1.54 3.74 -0.63
C SER A 156 2.70 4.10 0.30
N ASP A 157 3.66 4.89 -0.17
CA ASP A 157 4.79 5.33 0.63
C ASP A 157 4.37 6.34 1.69
N ALA A 158 3.51 7.29 1.33
CA ALA A 158 2.96 8.26 2.28
C ALA A 158 2.24 7.54 3.43
N LEU A 159 1.37 6.57 3.14
CA LEU A 159 0.68 5.78 4.17
C LEU A 159 1.66 5.01 5.06
N ALA A 160 2.61 4.29 4.46
CA ALA A 160 3.56 3.47 5.22
C ALA A 160 4.46 4.31 6.15
N LEU A 161 4.97 5.43 5.64
CA LEU A 161 5.88 6.29 6.41
C LEU A 161 5.14 7.09 7.49
N THR A 162 3.92 7.53 7.24
CA THR A 162 3.06 8.14 8.25
C THR A 162 2.75 7.15 9.38
N LEU A 163 2.41 5.89 9.05
CA LEU A 163 2.21 4.84 10.06
C LEU A 163 3.47 4.55 10.85
N MET A 164 4.63 4.53 10.21
CA MET A 164 5.93 4.37 10.86
C MET A 164 6.16 5.49 11.90
N GLU A 165 5.86 6.74 11.55
CA GLU A 165 5.96 7.89 12.46
C GLU A 165 4.97 7.78 13.61
N MET A 166 3.68 7.51 13.33
CA MET A 166 2.63 7.37 14.35
C MET A 166 2.94 6.25 15.37
N LYS A 167 3.60 5.18 14.91
CA LYS A 167 4.02 4.05 15.76
C LYS A 167 5.32 4.33 16.51
N SER A 168 5.92 5.50 16.34
CA SER A 168 7.23 5.85 16.93
C SER A 168 8.31 4.80 16.65
N PHE A 169 8.29 4.26 15.42
CA PHE A 169 9.19 3.18 14.99
C PHE A 169 10.63 3.69 14.91
N THR A 170 11.54 3.05 15.62
CA THR A 170 12.92 3.53 15.82
C THR A 170 13.91 2.96 14.81
N THR A 171 15.13 3.51 14.81
CA THR A 171 16.25 2.96 14.03
C THR A 171 16.64 1.57 14.52
N GLU A 172 16.53 1.30 15.81
CA GLU A 172 16.77 0.00 16.43
C GLU A 172 15.74 -1.02 15.97
N ASP A 173 14.46 -0.64 15.90
CA ASP A 173 13.39 -1.46 15.35
C ASP A 173 13.63 -1.81 13.89
N TYR A 174 14.12 -0.82 13.12
CA TYR A 174 14.47 -1.00 11.72
C TYR A 174 15.64 -1.96 11.57
N HIS A 175 16.71 -1.79 12.37
CA HIS A 175 17.87 -2.68 12.38
C HIS A 175 17.48 -4.12 12.72
N ALA A 176 16.58 -4.31 13.68
CA ALA A 176 16.08 -5.63 14.07
C ALA A 176 15.41 -6.40 12.90
N ARG A 177 14.98 -5.71 11.86
CA ARG A 177 14.35 -6.28 10.65
C ARG A 177 15.27 -6.28 9.42
N HIS A 178 16.38 -5.51 9.45
CA HIS A 178 17.31 -5.33 8.33
C HIS A 178 18.76 -5.63 8.76
N HIS A 179 19.12 -6.92 8.86
CA HIS A 179 20.44 -7.34 9.31
C HIS A 179 21.55 -7.33 8.22
N LYS A 180 21.15 -7.22 6.94
CA LYS A 180 22.06 -7.39 5.80
C LYS A 180 22.08 -6.15 4.89
N GLY A 181 23.10 -6.08 4.07
CA GLY A 181 23.28 -5.03 3.08
C GLY A 181 23.57 -3.65 3.67
N TYR A 182 23.46 -2.63 2.83
CA TYR A 182 23.75 -1.23 3.19
C TYR A 182 22.88 -0.76 4.37
N LEU A 183 21.58 -1.02 4.33
CA LEU A 183 20.65 -0.59 5.39
C LEU A 183 20.99 -1.22 6.75
N GLY A 184 21.31 -2.52 6.77
CA GLY A 184 21.74 -3.19 8.01
C GLY A 184 23.07 -2.63 8.56
N SER A 185 23.93 -2.07 7.70
CA SER A 185 25.17 -1.46 8.16
C SER A 185 24.97 -0.06 8.75
N VAL A 186 24.12 0.78 8.12
CA VAL A 186 23.90 2.18 8.55
C VAL A 186 22.98 2.31 9.74
N THR A 187 22.13 1.32 9.99
CA THR A 187 21.21 1.30 11.15
C THR A 187 21.78 0.56 12.35
N ARG A 188 22.99 -0.01 12.23
CA ARG A 188 23.61 -0.75 13.34
C ARG A 188 23.81 0.16 14.56
N PRO A 189 23.30 -0.21 15.75
CA PRO A 189 23.55 0.52 16.97
C PRO A 189 25.05 0.67 17.21
N ALA A 190 25.49 1.84 17.71
CA ALA A 190 26.85 2.01 18.17
C ALA A 190 27.14 0.93 19.22
N ARG A 191 28.24 0.16 19.08
CA ARG A 191 28.65 -0.77 20.12
C ARG A 191 28.93 0.05 21.36
N HIS A 192 28.19 -0.17 22.43
CA HIS A 192 28.62 0.26 23.75
C HIS A 192 29.91 -0.53 24.01
N TYR A 193 31.02 0.17 24.05
CA TYR A 193 32.28 -0.36 24.57
C TYR A 193 32.08 -0.45 26.09
N ASP A 194 31.72 -1.62 26.59
CA ASP A 194 31.80 -1.87 28.02
C ASP A 194 33.29 -1.83 28.36
N ALA A 195 33.69 -0.74 29.04
CA ALA A 195 35.07 -0.50 29.49
C ALA A 195 35.48 -1.42 30.66
N ASN A 196 34.86 -2.58 30.81
CA ASN A 196 35.05 -3.51 31.92
C ASN A 196 35.41 -4.94 31.45
N GLU A 197 35.99 -5.12 30.28
CA GLU A 197 36.68 -6.37 29.93
C GLU A 197 38.19 -6.10 29.84
N ASP A 198 38.84 -6.02 31.00
CA ASP A 198 40.27 -6.28 31.25
C ASP A 198 40.41 -7.34 32.35
#